data_3745c2807c301c6f87305fec3bbc9638
#
_entry.id   3745c2807c301c6f87305fec3bbc9638
#
_cell.length_a   1.000
_cell.length_b   1.000
_cell.length_c   1.000
_cell.angle_alpha   90.00
_cell.angle_beta   90.00
_cell.angle_gamma   90.00
#
_symmetry.space_group_name_H-M   'P 1'
#
loop_
_entity.id
_entity.type
_entity.pdbx_description
1 polymer ?
#
loop_
_entity_poly.entity_id
_entity_poly.type
_entity_poly.pdbx_seq_one_letter_code
_entity_poly.pdbx_strand_id
1 'polypeptide(L)'
;MTKDVIALTPTMPDPMALLAGLHAGGPELGVSTSADDAVIHLCTPTGRPLVSVEAPVIVHTPGEAERLLGPQVPVPEVPFWWTEARASTAVPEAEELAGSFCGRLTLLLGGTTWPPDAATVRVVDTPDDGGVTAAPAPEGALPAVDVLTDSTAVVIVDRPVVALTAWLSDVLRTTVTSGRALHIVTPPHARLSLPLRTALTGPPNRWVVQDPEHGYYDGLSGAVLHWQDGTFAPGLDQDGEATAAEAFAPPGATGERQLTVSFRTHHAPDPDLVLGRGLEAAWRHLTGDAPAGWGTAEPINLPWSPRQLTALARDRAPHPSHLLVVGHPDRPALATLRVERTRTGVAQEVTLALGLAAGAPAPLDAIEPLAEVLVGRHGLRTMLVTLHPARADLTVPAHLEHPPAPVSFTLGAADVRAVGIDHARRTPLPHRPTPLGPVTEPALHYRFGDGADPATWADVEGLTRHLAAART
;
A
#
# COMPACT_ATOMS: atom_id res chain seq x y z
N MET A 1 16.73 6.71 14.04
CA MET A 1 16.08 7.98 14.48
C MET A 1 14.96 8.24 13.50
N THR A 2 13.76 8.51 13.99
CA THR A 2 12.58 8.72 13.17
C THR A 2 12.67 10.10 12.52
N LYS A 3 12.63 10.12 11.19
CA LYS A 3 12.68 11.37 10.40
C LYS A 3 11.31 11.99 10.18
N ASP A 4 10.27 11.26 10.52
CA ASP A 4 8.88 11.67 10.34
C ASP A 4 8.24 11.91 11.70
N VAL A 5 7.61 13.07 11.86
CA VAL A 5 6.83 13.43 13.04
C VAL A 5 5.41 13.76 12.60
N ILE A 6 4.42 13.22 13.29
CA ILE A 6 3.02 13.32 12.90
C ILE A 6 2.22 13.95 14.04
N ALA A 7 1.47 14.98 13.74
CA ALA A 7 0.49 15.57 14.65
C ALA A 7 -0.92 15.04 14.32
N LEU A 8 -1.59 14.46 15.32
CA LEU A 8 -3.00 14.00 15.24
C LEU A 8 -3.84 14.96 16.06
N THR A 9 -4.64 15.80 15.40
CA THR A 9 -5.40 16.88 16.08
C THR A 9 -6.90 16.74 15.86
N PRO A 10 -7.75 17.02 16.87
CA PRO A 10 -9.20 16.97 16.72
C PRO A 10 -9.77 18.09 15.84
N THR A 11 -9.02 19.18 15.68
CA THR A 11 -9.42 20.35 14.90
C THR A 11 -8.44 20.59 13.76
N MET A 12 -8.94 21.14 12.64
CA MET A 12 -8.14 21.47 11.47
C MET A 12 -7.02 22.46 11.82
N PRO A 13 -5.76 22.16 11.48
CA PRO A 13 -4.71 23.16 11.51
C PRO A 13 -5.01 24.26 10.50
N ASP A 14 -5.44 25.41 11.00
CA ASP A 14 -5.67 26.60 10.19
C ASP A 14 -4.32 27.27 9.83
N PRO A 15 -4.31 28.26 8.92
CA PRO A 15 -3.08 28.95 8.53
C PRO A 15 -2.32 29.57 9.71
N MET A 16 -3.02 30.01 10.77
CA MET A 16 -2.38 30.61 11.96
C MET A 16 -1.70 29.53 12.80
N ALA A 17 -2.32 28.36 12.97
CA ALA A 17 -1.73 27.23 13.65
C ALA A 17 -0.51 26.70 12.91
N LEU A 18 -0.60 26.60 11.56
CA LEU A 18 0.54 26.20 10.71
C LEU A 18 1.70 27.21 10.83
N LEU A 19 1.43 28.51 10.78
CA LEU A 19 2.45 29.55 10.97
C LEU A 19 3.11 29.46 12.34
N ALA A 20 2.34 29.21 13.40
CA ALA A 20 2.88 29.02 14.74
C ALA A 20 3.78 27.75 14.82
N GLY A 21 3.41 26.68 14.11
CA GLY A 21 4.26 25.50 13.92
C GLY A 21 5.56 25.82 13.19
N LEU A 22 5.46 26.53 12.06
CA LEU A 22 6.63 26.91 11.24
C LEU A 22 7.60 27.84 11.98
N HIS A 23 7.18 28.52 13.05
CA HIS A 23 8.08 29.29 13.91
C HIS A 23 8.96 28.41 14.83
N ALA A 24 8.98 27.10 14.59
CA ALA A 24 9.81 26.14 15.34
C ALA A 24 11.31 26.46 15.32
N GLY A 25 11.83 27.01 14.23
CA GLY A 25 13.20 27.45 14.08
C GLY A 25 13.44 28.95 14.26
N GLY A 26 12.47 29.68 14.83
CA GLY A 26 12.57 31.12 15.01
C GLY A 26 12.33 31.92 13.72
N PRO A 27 12.60 33.24 13.74
CA PRO A 27 12.29 34.14 12.63
C PRO A 27 13.30 34.10 11.48
N GLU A 28 14.43 33.48 11.67
CA GLU A 28 15.55 33.48 10.69
C GLU A 28 15.34 32.46 9.56
N LEU A 29 14.46 31.45 9.77
CA LEU A 29 14.19 30.43 8.75
C LEU A 29 13.19 30.93 7.72
N GLY A 30 13.44 30.56 6.45
CA GLY A 30 12.56 30.83 5.33
C GLY A 30 11.45 29.78 5.19
N VAL A 31 10.37 30.16 4.49
CA VAL A 31 9.28 29.25 4.11
C VAL A 31 9.15 29.26 2.60
N SER A 32 9.05 28.07 1.99
CA SER A 32 8.77 27.90 0.58
C SER A 32 7.70 26.82 0.39
N THR A 33 7.15 26.69 -0.80
CA THR A 33 6.13 25.67 -1.14
C THR A 33 6.55 24.88 -2.37
N SER A 34 6.00 23.66 -2.51
CA SER A 34 6.12 22.83 -3.70
C SER A 34 4.84 22.02 -3.93
N ALA A 35 4.77 21.27 -5.03
CA ALA A 35 3.62 20.44 -5.38
C ALA A 35 2.28 21.21 -5.39
N ASP A 36 2.23 22.35 -6.11
CA ASP A 36 1.07 23.24 -6.17
C ASP A 36 0.56 23.65 -4.77
N ASP A 37 1.48 24.05 -3.89
CA ASP A 37 1.25 24.44 -2.50
C ASP A 37 0.76 23.32 -1.56
N ALA A 38 0.78 22.06 -1.99
CA ALA A 38 0.42 20.92 -1.14
C ALA A 38 1.50 20.57 -0.11
N VAL A 39 2.72 21.06 -0.28
CA VAL A 39 3.83 20.85 0.63
C VAL A 39 4.47 22.18 1.00
N ILE A 40 4.61 22.42 2.29
CA ILE A 40 5.29 23.58 2.86
C ILE A 40 6.67 23.14 3.34
N HIS A 41 7.71 23.91 3.01
CA HIS A 41 9.07 23.67 3.46
C HIS A 41 9.52 24.76 4.43
N LEU A 42 10.05 24.35 5.56
CA LEU A 42 10.84 25.19 6.45
C LEU A 42 12.30 25.10 5.99
N CYS A 43 12.89 26.21 5.61
CA CYS A 43 14.18 26.28 4.93
C CYS A 43 15.18 27.11 5.71
N THR A 44 16.48 26.84 5.50
CA THR A 44 17.55 27.77 5.87
C THR A 44 17.37 29.11 5.14
N PRO A 45 18.07 30.20 5.58
CA PRO A 45 18.08 31.47 4.87
C PRO A 45 18.55 31.35 3.41
N THR A 46 19.34 30.32 3.11
CA THR A 46 19.86 30.04 1.76
C THR A 46 18.88 29.22 0.90
N GLY A 47 17.70 28.83 1.44
CA GLY A 47 16.65 28.11 0.72
C GLY A 47 16.76 26.59 0.77
N ARG A 48 17.66 26.02 1.59
CA ARG A 48 17.76 24.56 1.78
C ARG A 48 16.61 24.05 2.64
N PRO A 49 15.79 23.07 2.19
CA PRO A 49 14.75 22.49 3.02
C PRO A 49 15.29 21.74 4.23
N LEU A 50 14.74 22.01 5.40
CA LEU A 50 15.02 21.35 6.67
C LEU A 50 13.89 20.40 7.08
N VAL A 51 12.65 20.89 6.99
CA VAL A 51 11.44 20.14 7.28
C VAL A 51 10.44 20.38 6.16
N SER A 52 9.81 19.32 5.71
CA SER A 52 8.72 19.36 4.74
C SER A 52 7.43 18.91 5.39
N VAL A 53 6.36 19.67 5.23
CA VAL A 53 5.06 19.43 5.86
C VAL A 53 4.01 19.27 4.76
N GLU A 54 3.33 18.12 4.75
CA GLU A 54 2.17 17.92 3.86
C GLU A 54 0.95 18.69 4.33
N ALA A 55 0.07 19.04 3.40
CA ALA A 55 -1.24 19.59 3.73
C ALA A 55 -1.99 18.65 4.68
N PRO A 56 -2.60 19.19 5.77
CA PRO A 56 -3.33 18.35 6.71
C PRO A 56 -4.44 17.55 6.06
N VAL A 57 -4.52 16.26 6.39
CA VAL A 57 -5.52 15.33 5.87
C VAL A 57 -6.53 14.98 6.94
N ILE A 58 -7.84 15.15 6.65
CA ILE A 58 -8.90 14.68 7.56
C ILE A 58 -9.06 13.17 7.42
N VAL A 59 -9.02 12.45 8.54
CA VAL A 59 -9.18 10.99 8.60
C VAL A 59 -10.52 10.66 9.22
N HIS A 60 -11.42 10.07 8.44
CA HIS A 60 -12.74 9.61 8.88
C HIS A 60 -12.76 8.11 9.24
N THR A 61 -11.71 7.40 8.88
CA THR A 61 -11.65 5.93 8.98
C THR A 61 -11.16 5.51 10.36
N PRO A 62 -11.97 4.77 11.15
CA PRO A 62 -11.55 4.27 12.45
C PRO A 62 -10.38 3.29 12.33
N GLY A 63 -9.46 3.30 13.32
CA GLY A 63 -8.34 2.37 13.41
C GLY A 63 -7.19 2.63 12.44
N GLU A 64 -7.28 3.65 11.59
CA GLU A 64 -6.26 3.89 10.55
C GLU A 64 -4.93 4.38 11.15
N ALA A 65 -4.99 5.20 12.19
CA ALA A 65 -3.77 5.63 12.87
C ALA A 65 -3.09 4.47 13.63
N GLU A 66 -3.85 3.65 14.33
CA GLU A 66 -3.34 2.47 15.03
C GLU A 66 -2.76 1.46 14.06
N ARG A 67 -3.36 1.29 12.88
CA ARG A 67 -2.87 0.39 11.83
C ARG A 67 -1.50 0.81 11.31
N LEU A 68 -1.25 2.12 11.18
CA LEU A 68 -0.02 2.66 10.60
C LEU A 68 1.06 3.00 11.63
N LEU A 69 0.68 3.47 12.81
CA LEU A 69 1.60 3.96 13.83
C LEU A 69 1.75 3.01 15.02
N GLY A 70 0.92 1.96 15.07
CA GLY A 70 0.91 0.96 16.14
C GLY A 70 -0.22 1.15 17.15
N PRO A 71 -0.59 0.09 17.90
CA PRO A 71 -1.80 0.05 18.72
C PRO A 71 -1.72 0.89 20.00
N GLN A 72 -0.57 1.43 20.34
CA GLN A 72 -0.37 2.24 21.56
C GLN A 72 -0.43 3.75 21.31
N VAL A 73 -0.71 4.17 20.09
CA VAL A 73 -0.82 5.59 19.74
C VAL A 73 -2.11 6.14 20.32
N PRO A 74 -2.06 7.19 21.16
CA PRO A 74 -3.27 7.90 21.57
C PRO A 74 -3.85 8.63 20.37
N VAL A 75 -5.02 8.21 19.88
CA VAL A 75 -5.67 8.78 18.70
C VAL A 75 -6.89 9.60 19.15
N PRO A 76 -7.09 10.81 18.60
CA PRO A 76 -8.36 11.54 18.78
C PRO A 76 -9.54 10.74 18.22
N GLU A 77 -10.76 11.04 18.66
CA GLU A 77 -11.97 10.48 18.05
C GLU A 77 -12.06 10.88 16.57
N VAL A 78 -12.53 9.97 15.73
CA VAL A 78 -12.76 10.26 14.30
C VAL A 78 -13.97 11.19 14.12
N PRO A 79 -13.94 12.16 13.18
CA PRO A 79 -12.80 12.49 12.33
C PRO A 79 -11.74 13.32 13.07
N PHE A 80 -10.48 13.07 12.71
CA PHE A 80 -9.34 13.85 13.19
C PHE A 80 -8.46 14.30 12.02
N TRP A 81 -7.51 15.21 12.28
CA TRP A 81 -6.57 15.70 11.28
C TRP A 81 -5.21 15.09 11.49
N TRP A 82 -4.63 14.61 10.39
CA TRP A 82 -3.28 14.07 10.28
C TRP A 82 -2.41 15.07 9.56
N THR A 83 -1.37 15.57 10.25
CA THR A 83 -0.37 16.46 9.67
C THR A 83 0.99 15.83 9.82
N GLU A 84 1.65 15.57 8.71
CA GLU A 84 2.95 14.89 8.66
C GLU A 84 4.06 15.88 8.35
N ALA A 85 5.09 15.89 9.20
CA ALA A 85 6.32 16.65 9.03
C ALA A 85 7.49 15.69 8.85
N ARG A 86 8.21 15.82 7.74
CA ARG A 86 9.37 15.02 7.41
C ARG A 86 10.65 15.85 7.52
N ALA A 87 11.56 15.42 8.38
CA ALA A 87 12.85 16.05 8.59
C ALA A 87 13.88 15.64 7.53
N SER A 88 14.73 16.57 7.11
CA SER A 88 15.89 16.27 6.27
C SER A 88 16.91 15.40 7.03
N THR A 89 17.35 14.30 6.43
CA THR A 89 18.38 13.43 7.01
C THR A 89 19.78 14.06 6.98
N ALA A 90 19.94 15.10 6.19
CA ALA A 90 21.22 15.77 5.99
C ALA A 90 21.58 16.81 7.07
N VAL A 91 20.62 17.14 7.96
CA VAL A 91 20.78 18.13 9.04
C VAL A 91 20.30 17.52 10.35
N PRO A 92 21.17 17.33 11.35
CA PRO A 92 20.80 16.69 12.62
C PRO A 92 19.66 17.40 13.36
N GLU A 93 19.61 18.73 13.32
CA GLU A 93 18.62 19.57 13.99
C GLU A 93 17.24 19.53 13.33
N ALA A 94 17.14 19.04 12.10
CA ALA A 94 15.88 18.98 11.36
C ALA A 94 14.83 18.08 12.04
N GLU A 95 15.26 17.04 12.75
CA GLU A 95 14.38 16.16 13.52
C GLU A 95 13.73 16.89 14.70
N GLU A 96 14.52 17.69 15.45
CA GLU A 96 13.97 18.54 16.52
C GLU A 96 13.04 19.63 15.97
N LEU A 97 13.32 20.17 14.78
CA LEU A 97 12.42 21.13 14.10
C LEU A 97 11.07 20.51 13.77
N ALA A 98 11.06 19.29 13.19
CA ALA A 98 9.83 18.57 12.91
C ALA A 98 9.05 18.27 14.20
N GLY A 99 9.75 17.87 15.27
CA GLY A 99 9.18 17.67 16.60
C GLY A 99 8.60 18.94 17.20
N SER A 100 9.29 20.09 17.04
CA SER A 100 8.79 21.38 17.51
C SER A 100 7.59 21.87 16.70
N PHE A 101 7.57 21.67 15.39
CA PHE A 101 6.44 21.98 14.54
C PHE A 101 5.20 21.22 14.99
N CYS A 102 5.25 19.89 15.08
CA CYS A 102 4.13 19.05 15.48
C CYS A 102 3.73 19.26 16.95
N GLY A 103 4.67 19.44 17.86
CA GLY A 103 4.41 19.74 19.26
C GLY A 103 3.66 21.05 19.48
N ARG A 104 3.97 22.10 18.71
CA ARG A 104 3.24 23.37 18.71
C ARG A 104 1.82 23.23 18.18
N LEU A 105 1.61 22.45 17.10
CA LEU A 105 0.27 22.17 16.60
C LEU A 105 -0.58 21.47 17.65
N THR A 106 -0.07 20.41 18.26
CA THR A 106 -0.83 19.67 19.29
C THR A 106 -1.04 20.47 20.56
N LEU A 107 -0.13 21.38 20.93
CA LEU A 107 -0.34 22.32 22.04
C LEU A 107 -1.49 23.30 21.76
N LEU A 108 -1.59 23.82 20.53
CA LEU A 108 -2.61 24.82 20.16
C LEU A 108 -3.98 24.18 19.90
N LEU A 109 -4.02 23.02 19.27
CA LEU A 109 -5.25 22.40 18.76
C LEU A 109 -5.74 21.21 19.59
N GLY A 110 -4.93 20.80 20.57
CA GLY A 110 -5.11 19.53 21.26
C GLY A 110 -4.65 18.35 20.42
N GLY A 111 -4.75 17.15 20.98
CA GLY A 111 -4.36 15.93 20.30
C GLY A 111 -2.99 15.40 20.72
N THR A 112 -2.34 14.63 19.86
CA THR A 112 -1.11 13.90 20.19
C THR A 112 -0.08 13.98 19.05
N THR A 113 1.18 13.79 19.40
CA THR A 113 2.29 13.71 18.43
C THR A 113 2.82 12.27 18.39
N TRP A 114 3.14 11.80 17.22
CA TRP A 114 3.86 10.54 17.03
C TRP A 114 5.22 10.82 16.36
N PRO A 115 6.34 10.21 16.83
CA PRO A 115 6.47 9.53 18.12
C PRO A 115 6.24 10.50 19.30
N PRO A 116 5.74 9.98 20.46
CA PRO A 116 5.39 10.86 21.58
C PRO A 116 6.58 11.64 22.16
N ASP A 117 7.76 11.08 22.10
CA ASP A 117 9.01 11.66 22.60
C ASP A 117 9.63 12.70 21.67
N ALA A 118 9.17 12.78 20.41
CA ALA A 118 9.63 13.82 19.47
C ALA A 118 9.03 15.21 19.76
N ALA A 119 7.89 15.28 20.47
CA ALA A 119 7.19 16.54 20.70
C ALA A 119 7.97 17.51 21.58
N THR A 120 8.25 18.69 21.07
CA THR A 120 8.80 19.82 21.82
C THR A 120 8.13 21.12 21.37
N VAL A 121 8.22 22.19 22.16
CA VAL A 121 7.72 23.52 21.79
C VAL A 121 8.83 24.58 21.80
N ARG A 122 10.07 24.13 22.01
CA ARG A 122 11.24 25.02 22.02
C ARG A 122 11.50 25.51 20.60
N VAL A 123 12.06 26.70 20.49
CA VAL A 123 12.69 27.15 19.25
C VAL A 123 14.00 26.37 19.10
N VAL A 124 14.20 25.79 17.93
CA VAL A 124 15.40 25.00 17.61
C VAL A 124 16.37 25.88 16.85
N ASP A 125 17.55 26.10 17.41
CA ASP A 125 18.61 26.83 16.73
C ASP A 125 19.24 25.92 15.67
N THR A 126 19.22 26.36 14.44
CA THR A 126 19.90 25.67 13.34
C THR A 126 21.26 26.35 13.09
N PRO A 127 22.36 25.59 12.97
CA PRO A 127 23.66 26.18 12.68
C PRO A 127 23.61 26.93 11.34
N ASP A 128 24.24 28.07 11.32
CA ASP A 128 24.46 28.85 10.11
C ASP A 128 25.22 27.99 9.09
N ASP A 129 24.72 27.92 7.87
CA ASP A 129 25.23 27.03 6.80
C ASP A 129 26.66 27.46 6.36
N GLY A 130 27.64 27.28 7.24
CA GLY A 130 29.03 27.46 6.93
C GLY A 130 29.53 26.45 5.90
N GLY A 131 29.15 26.60 4.66
CA GLY A 131 29.90 26.06 3.53
C GLY A 131 29.60 24.65 3.04
N VAL A 132 28.51 23.99 3.43
CA VAL A 132 28.04 22.76 2.77
C VAL A 132 27.08 23.16 1.65
N THR A 133 27.56 23.20 0.42
CA THR A 133 26.72 23.31 -0.77
C THR A 133 25.85 22.06 -0.88
N ALA A 134 24.61 22.13 -0.39
CA ALA A 134 23.63 21.13 -0.72
C ALA A 134 23.39 21.17 -2.23
N ALA A 135 23.40 20.00 -2.87
CA ALA A 135 22.90 19.89 -4.22
C ALA A 135 21.46 20.47 -4.27
N PRO A 136 21.10 21.25 -5.31
CA PRO A 136 19.78 21.79 -5.43
C PRO A 136 18.77 20.66 -5.29
N ALA A 137 17.74 20.83 -4.45
CA ALA A 137 16.66 19.89 -4.35
C ALA A 137 16.03 19.78 -5.76
N PRO A 138 15.96 18.57 -6.35
CA PRO A 138 15.38 18.43 -7.67
C PRO A 138 13.90 18.80 -7.63
N GLU A 139 13.36 19.25 -8.76
CA GLU A 139 11.95 19.61 -8.90
C GLU A 139 11.04 18.42 -8.59
N GLY A 140 9.93 18.65 -7.86
CA GLY A 140 8.89 17.65 -7.57
C GLY A 140 9.01 16.99 -6.20
N ALA A 141 8.42 15.82 -6.00
CA ALA A 141 8.26 15.03 -4.77
C ALA A 141 9.50 14.75 -3.90
N LEU A 142 10.58 15.41 -4.14
CA LEU A 142 11.92 15.11 -3.69
C LEU A 142 12.30 15.57 -2.27
N PRO A 143 11.49 16.32 -1.53
CA PRO A 143 11.74 16.48 -0.09
C PRO A 143 11.67 15.16 0.68
N ALA A 144 10.97 14.15 0.14
CA ALA A 144 10.91 12.81 0.74
C ALA A 144 12.12 11.94 0.43
N VAL A 145 12.98 12.32 -0.53
CA VAL A 145 14.14 11.54 -0.97
C VAL A 145 15.37 11.94 -0.16
N ASP A 146 15.98 10.97 0.52
CA ASP A 146 17.17 11.18 1.33
C ASP A 146 18.47 11.16 0.51
N VAL A 147 18.55 10.28 -0.50
CA VAL A 147 19.68 10.20 -1.43
C VAL A 147 19.16 10.08 -2.86
N LEU A 148 19.65 10.93 -3.74
CA LEU A 148 19.35 10.89 -5.16
C LEU A 148 20.63 10.69 -5.96
N THR A 149 20.63 9.65 -6.80
CA THR A 149 21.69 9.36 -7.78
C THR A 149 21.12 9.39 -9.21
N ASP A 150 21.96 9.17 -10.19
CA ASP A 150 21.52 9.07 -11.59
C ASP A 150 20.56 7.88 -11.83
N SER A 151 20.70 6.80 -11.05
CA SER A 151 19.94 5.56 -11.22
C SER A 151 18.89 5.32 -10.14
N THR A 152 18.96 5.96 -8.97
CA THR A 152 18.20 5.56 -7.78
C THR A 152 17.79 6.77 -6.93
N ALA A 153 16.56 6.75 -6.44
CA ALA A 153 16.10 7.58 -5.33
C ALA A 153 15.98 6.69 -4.08
N VAL A 154 16.65 7.08 -2.99
CA VAL A 154 16.61 6.36 -1.71
C VAL A 154 15.78 7.15 -0.71
N VAL A 155 14.83 6.46 -0.08
CA VAL A 155 13.99 7.00 1.00
C VAL A 155 14.25 6.17 2.26
N ILE A 156 14.67 6.81 3.35
CA ILE A 156 14.95 6.17 4.63
C ILE A 156 13.73 6.34 5.54
N VAL A 157 13.14 5.25 6.01
CA VAL A 157 11.93 5.28 6.83
C VAL A 157 12.13 4.41 8.07
N ASP A 158 11.91 4.99 9.24
CA ASP A 158 11.96 4.31 10.54
C ASP A 158 10.57 4.37 11.20
N ARG A 159 9.60 3.68 10.59
CA ARG A 159 8.23 3.55 11.09
C ARG A 159 7.90 2.08 11.31
N PRO A 160 7.01 1.75 12.27
CA PRO A 160 6.55 0.35 12.47
C PRO A 160 5.90 -0.22 11.21
N VAL A 161 5.14 0.60 10.48
CA VAL A 161 4.55 0.27 9.18
C VAL A 161 4.89 1.35 8.18
N VAL A 162 5.60 0.97 7.12
CA VAL A 162 5.85 1.85 5.98
C VAL A 162 4.65 1.77 5.05
N ALA A 163 3.91 2.86 4.97
CA ALA A 163 2.66 2.97 4.23
C ALA A 163 2.88 3.56 2.82
N LEU A 164 1.96 3.31 1.90
CA LEU A 164 1.91 3.98 0.60
C LEU A 164 1.33 5.39 0.79
N THR A 165 2.12 6.28 1.40
CA THR A 165 1.73 7.67 1.63
C THR A 165 1.63 8.46 0.32
N ALA A 166 1.07 9.65 0.37
CA ALA A 166 1.08 10.58 -0.77
C ALA A 166 2.52 10.88 -1.22
N TRP A 167 3.44 11.08 -0.26
CA TRP A 167 4.88 11.22 -0.53
C TRP A 167 5.46 10.08 -1.35
N LEU A 168 5.31 8.83 -0.87
CA LEU A 168 5.88 7.66 -1.54
C LEU A 168 5.22 7.39 -2.88
N SER A 169 3.92 7.65 -3.01
CA SER A 169 3.19 7.55 -4.29
C SER A 169 3.76 8.53 -5.31
N ASP A 170 4.06 9.75 -4.89
CA ASP A 170 4.61 10.78 -5.77
C ASP A 170 6.07 10.52 -6.13
N VAL A 171 6.89 10.08 -5.17
CA VAL A 171 8.27 9.62 -5.41
C VAL A 171 8.27 8.46 -6.39
N LEU A 172 7.42 7.45 -6.21
CA LEU A 172 7.32 6.31 -7.11
C LEU A 172 6.96 6.74 -8.54
N ARG A 173 5.98 7.63 -8.69
CA ARG A 173 5.59 8.20 -10.00
C ARG A 173 6.76 8.95 -10.66
N THR A 174 7.48 9.75 -9.89
CA THR A 174 8.60 10.55 -10.37
C THR A 174 9.78 9.67 -10.77
N THR A 175 10.10 8.62 -9.99
CA THR A 175 11.18 7.68 -10.31
C THR A 175 10.88 6.90 -11.58
N VAL A 176 9.64 6.39 -11.74
CA VAL A 176 9.21 5.72 -12.98
C VAL A 176 9.34 6.64 -14.18
N THR A 177 8.91 7.90 -14.06
CA THR A 177 8.97 8.87 -15.16
C THR A 177 10.41 9.24 -15.54
N SER A 178 11.31 9.31 -14.56
CA SER A 178 12.74 9.63 -14.75
C SER A 178 13.62 8.42 -15.05
N GLY A 179 13.04 7.19 -15.10
CA GLY A 179 13.79 5.96 -15.32
C GLY A 179 14.70 5.56 -14.16
N ARG A 180 14.45 6.06 -12.94
CA ARG A 180 15.18 5.71 -11.72
C ARG A 180 14.47 4.59 -10.96
N ALA A 181 15.22 3.88 -10.13
CA ALA A 181 14.68 2.96 -9.13
C ALA A 181 14.28 3.71 -7.85
N LEU A 182 13.25 3.22 -7.16
CA LEU A 182 12.94 3.61 -5.79
C LEU A 182 13.46 2.54 -4.82
N HIS A 183 14.36 2.93 -3.91
CA HIS A 183 14.84 2.08 -2.82
C HIS A 183 14.35 2.64 -1.48
N ILE A 184 13.54 1.87 -0.76
CA ILE A 184 13.08 2.23 0.58
C ILE A 184 13.94 1.49 1.60
N VAL A 185 14.70 2.24 2.40
CA VAL A 185 15.60 1.69 3.44
C VAL A 185 14.90 1.75 4.78
N THR A 186 14.86 0.63 5.49
CA THR A 186 14.22 0.53 6.80
C THR A 186 15.04 -0.31 7.78
N PRO A 187 14.83 -0.17 9.09
CA PRO A 187 15.33 -1.13 10.08
C PRO A 187 14.57 -2.47 9.95
N PRO A 188 15.09 -3.58 10.53
CA PRO A 188 14.51 -4.92 10.39
C PRO A 188 13.15 -5.11 11.08
N HIS A 189 12.80 -4.26 12.05
CA HIS A 189 11.50 -4.32 12.72
C HIS A 189 10.36 -3.67 11.92
N ALA A 190 10.67 -2.89 10.91
CA ALA A 190 9.67 -2.25 10.04
C ALA A 190 8.95 -3.29 9.18
N ARG A 191 7.72 -2.97 8.82
CA ARG A 191 6.87 -3.79 7.93
C ARG A 191 6.32 -2.90 6.83
N LEU A 192 6.02 -3.48 5.68
CA LEU A 192 5.31 -2.75 4.62
C LEU A 192 3.80 -2.93 4.77
N SER A 193 3.02 -1.90 4.44
CA SER A 193 1.59 -2.09 4.16
C SER A 193 1.42 -2.89 2.86
N LEU A 194 0.30 -3.63 2.71
CA LEU A 194 0.01 -4.36 1.46
C LEU A 194 -0.04 -3.45 0.23
N PRO A 195 -0.60 -2.22 0.29
CA PRO A 195 -0.53 -1.29 -0.83
C PRO A 195 0.90 -0.97 -1.25
N LEU A 196 1.77 -0.63 -0.32
CA LEU A 196 3.16 -0.33 -0.63
C LEU A 196 3.91 -1.56 -1.17
N ARG A 197 3.72 -2.72 -0.55
CA ARG A 197 4.28 -3.98 -1.06
C ARG A 197 3.85 -4.24 -2.51
N THR A 198 2.59 -3.96 -2.84
CA THR A 198 2.07 -4.14 -4.20
C THR A 198 2.66 -3.11 -5.17
N ALA A 199 2.90 -1.88 -4.72
CA ALA A 199 3.52 -0.84 -5.54
C ALA A 199 5.01 -1.12 -5.85
N LEU A 200 5.72 -1.80 -4.93
CA LEU A 200 7.13 -2.21 -5.09
C LEU A 200 7.26 -3.54 -5.86
N THR A 201 6.56 -3.75 -6.95
CA THR A 201 6.51 -5.01 -7.71
C THR A 201 7.81 -5.37 -8.43
N GLY A 202 8.87 -5.68 -7.66
CA GLY A 202 10.14 -6.19 -8.20
C GLY A 202 11.08 -5.13 -8.81
N PRO A 203 12.22 -5.58 -9.33
CA PRO A 203 13.25 -4.70 -9.87
C PRO A 203 12.72 -3.74 -10.94
N PRO A 204 13.23 -2.48 -10.97
CA PRO A 204 14.39 -1.99 -10.22
C PRO A 204 14.07 -1.49 -8.80
N ASN A 205 12.79 -1.38 -8.40
CA ASN A 205 12.41 -0.93 -7.07
C ASN A 205 12.73 -1.99 -6.00
N ARG A 206 13.12 -1.55 -4.79
CA ARG A 206 13.52 -2.46 -3.71
C ARG A 206 13.06 -1.97 -2.35
N TRP A 207 12.76 -2.91 -1.49
CA TRP A 207 12.74 -2.71 -0.05
C TRP A 207 14.08 -3.17 0.52
N VAL A 208 14.89 -2.24 0.98
CA VAL A 208 16.22 -2.49 1.54
C VAL A 208 16.11 -2.50 3.06
N VAL A 209 16.44 -3.60 3.68
CA VAL A 209 16.50 -3.72 5.14
C VAL A 209 17.93 -3.49 5.60
N GLN A 210 18.10 -2.56 6.52
CA GLN A 210 19.39 -2.30 7.18
C GLN A 210 19.42 -3.06 8.51
N ASP A 211 20.11 -4.19 8.52
CA ASP A 211 20.29 -5.00 9.71
C ASP A 211 21.65 -4.68 10.35
N PRO A 212 21.73 -4.41 11.67
CA PRO A 212 22.98 -4.08 12.35
C PRO A 212 24.03 -5.20 12.32
N GLU A 213 23.62 -6.45 12.26
CA GLU A 213 24.49 -7.63 12.32
C GLU A 213 24.79 -8.21 10.92
N HIS A 214 23.81 -8.14 10.00
CA HIS A 214 23.89 -8.79 8.68
C HIS A 214 24.04 -7.82 7.51
N GLY A 215 24.12 -6.50 7.76
CA GLY A 215 24.25 -5.48 6.72
C GLY A 215 22.93 -5.21 5.98
N TYR A 216 22.96 -5.14 4.65
CA TYR A 216 21.76 -4.83 3.86
C TYR A 216 21.25 -6.05 3.13
N TYR A 217 19.92 -6.24 3.13
CA TYR A 217 19.27 -7.26 2.33
C TYR A 217 17.93 -6.75 1.77
N ASP A 218 17.44 -7.40 0.72
CA ASP A 218 16.13 -7.12 0.13
C ASP A 218 15.03 -7.74 0.99
N GLY A 219 14.15 -6.93 1.54
CA GLY A 219 13.09 -7.35 2.48
C GLY A 219 11.99 -8.22 1.86
N LEU A 220 11.94 -8.34 0.53
CA LEU A 220 10.96 -9.19 -0.18
C LEU A 220 11.56 -10.49 -0.70
N SER A 221 12.83 -10.50 -1.09
CA SER A 221 13.50 -11.68 -1.65
C SER A 221 14.56 -12.29 -0.75
N GLY A 222 15.02 -11.55 0.26
CA GLY A 222 16.11 -11.96 1.14
C GLY A 222 17.50 -11.82 0.53
N ALA A 223 17.65 -11.36 -0.70
CA ALA A 223 18.95 -11.22 -1.35
C ALA A 223 19.84 -10.24 -0.57
N VAL A 224 21.08 -10.64 -0.24
CA VAL A 224 22.08 -9.75 0.32
C VAL A 224 22.35 -8.61 -0.67
N LEU A 225 22.39 -7.37 -0.17
CA LEU A 225 22.57 -6.18 -0.98
C LEU A 225 23.86 -5.44 -0.62
N HIS A 226 24.48 -4.86 -1.64
CA HIS A 226 25.62 -3.97 -1.50
C HIS A 226 25.36 -2.64 -2.17
N TRP A 227 25.73 -1.54 -1.52
CA TRP A 227 25.71 -0.23 -2.15
C TRP A 227 26.91 -0.09 -3.09
N GLN A 228 26.64 0.00 -4.39
CA GLN A 228 27.66 0.18 -5.42
C GLN A 228 27.10 1.01 -6.58
N ASP A 229 27.93 1.86 -7.15
CA ASP A 229 27.58 2.69 -8.33
C ASP A 229 26.27 3.49 -8.16
N GLY A 230 26.00 3.95 -6.92
CA GLY A 230 24.82 4.77 -6.61
C GLY A 230 23.50 3.98 -6.52
N THR A 231 23.55 2.67 -6.30
CA THR A 231 22.37 1.81 -6.14
C THR A 231 22.64 0.65 -5.19
N PHE A 232 21.58 0.05 -4.62
CA PHE A 232 21.69 -1.24 -3.94
C PHE A 232 21.52 -2.37 -4.97
N ALA A 233 22.54 -3.19 -5.11
CA ALA A 233 22.56 -4.33 -6.02
C ALA A 233 22.76 -5.65 -5.26
N PRO A 234 22.18 -6.77 -5.73
CA PRO A 234 22.40 -8.08 -5.13
C PRO A 234 23.87 -8.49 -5.17
N GLY A 235 24.36 -9.02 -4.05
CA GLY A 235 25.62 -9.78 -4.02
C GLY A 235 25.41 -11.12 -4.72
N LEU A 236 26.25 -11.43 -5.70
CA LEU A 236 26.21 -12.69 -6.41
C LEU A 236 27.31 -13.61 -5.90
N ASP A 237 27.03 -14.88 -5.79
CA ASP A 237 28.02 -15.92 -5.49
C ASP A 237 28.84 -16.32 -6.74
N GLN A 238 29.65 -17.38 -6.61
CA GLN A 238 30.51 -17.86 -7.69
C GLN A 238 29.73 -18.41 -8.90
N ASP A 239 28.47 -18.82 -8.68
CA ASP A 239 27.58 -19.36 -9.68
C ASP A 239 26.70 -18.29 -10.33
N GLY A 240 26.80 -17.03 -9.84
CA GLY A 240 26.00 -15.89 -10.30
C GLY A 240 24.61 -15.82 -9.68
N GLU A 241 24.34 -16.59 -8.63
CA GLU A 241 23.09 -16.56 -7.88
C GLU A 241 23.14 -15.56 -6.73
N ALA A 242 21.99 -14.96 -6.39
CA ALA A 242 21.91 -14.04 -5.28
C ALA A 242 22.00 -14.80 -3.94
N THR A 243 22.94 -14.38 -3.08
CA THR A 243 23.08 -14.94 -1.74
C THR A 243 21.93 -14.48 -0.85
N ALA A 244 21.27 -15.41 -0.15
CA ALA A 244 20.22 -15.10 0.81
C ALA A 244 20.83 -14.66 2.17
N ALA A 245 20.26 -13.64 2.78
CA ALA A 245 20.65 -13.20 4.12
C ALA A 245 20.13 -14.19 5.19
N GLU A 246 20.96 -14.52 6.19
CA GLU A 246 20.56 -15.39 7.30
C GLU A 246 19.37 -14.79 8.10
N ALA A 247 19.30 -13.46 8.20
CA ALA A 247 18.20 -12.77 8.84
C ALA A 247 16.85 -12.96 8.13
N PHE A 248 16.85 -13.30 6.83
CA PHE A 248 15.64 -13.53 6.05
C PHE A 248 15.14 -14.99 6.20
N ALA A 249 14.97 -15.42 7.43
CA ALA A 249 14.46 -16.73 7.77
C ALA A 249 12.92 -16.71 7.97
N PRO A 250 12.23 -17.87 7.79
CA PRO A 250 10.81 -17.93 8.12
C PRO A 250 10.62 -17.72 9.63
N PRO A 251 9.64 -16.90 10.03
CA PRO A 251 9.32 -16.75 11.46
C PRO A 251 8.73 -18.03 12.01
N GLY A 252 8.71 -18.13 13.33
CA GLY A 252 7.90 -19.16 14.01
C GLY A 252 6.42 -19.05 13.60
N ALA A 253 5.74 -20.17 13.47
CA ALA A 253 4.32 -20.19 13.06
C ALA A 253 3.46 -19.44 14.09
N THR A 254 2.87 -18.33 13.69
CA THR A 254 1.91 -17.55 14.51
C THR A 254 0.52 -18.17 14.49
N GLY A 255 0.20 -19.02 13.52
CA GLY A 255 -1.12 -19.54 13.23
C GLY A 255 -2.07 -18.53 12.57
N GLU A 256 -1.61 -17.32 12.33
CA GLU A 256 -2.33 -16.30 11.57
C GLU A 256 -2.32 -16.61 10.07
N ARG A 257 -3.35 -16.17 9.34
CA ARG A 257 -3.47 -16.41 7.91
C ARG A 257 -4.06 -15.20 7.20
N GLN A 258 -3.84 -15.13 5.89
CA GLN A 258 -4.51 -14.17 5.00
C GLN A 258 -5.27 -14.92 3.91
N LEU A 259 -6.56 -14.59 3.74
CA LEU A 259 -7.37 -14.99 2.60
C LEU A 259 -7.36 -13.84 1.59
N THR A 260 -6.89 -14.13 0.38
CA THR A 260 -6.87 -13.14 -0.70
C THR A 260 -7.83 -13.53 -1.81
N VAL A 261 -8.72 -12.61 -2.18
CA VAL A 261 -9.66 -12.74 -3.30
C VAL A 261 -9.29 -11.71 -4.36
N SER A 262 -8.72 -12.17 -5.46
CA SER A 262 -8.37 -11.33 -6.61
C SER A 262 -9.38 -11.56 -7.73
N PHE A 263 -10.07 -10.52 -8.18
CA PHE A 263 -11.05 -10.66 -9.24
C PHE A 263 -11.06 -9.49 -10.21
N ARG A 264 -11.51 -9.78 -11.42
CA ARG A 264 -11.68 -8.79 -12.48
C ARG A 264 -13.12 -8.76 -12.95
N THR A 265 -13.70 -7.55 -13.03
CA THR A 265 -15.01 -7.31 -13.60
C THR A 265 -14.92 -6.44 -14.84
N HIS A 266 -15.90 -6.54 -15.73
CA HIS A 266 -15.99 -5.70 -16.91
C HIS A 266 -17.46 -5.27 -17.11
N HIS A 267 -17.65 -3.98 -17.28
CA HIS A 267 -18.95 -3.35 -17.48
C HIS A 267 -18.99 -2.61 -18.84
N ALA A 268 -20.13 -2.70 -19.54
CA ALA A 268 -20.37 -1.85 -20.68
C ALA A 268 -20.33 -0.36 -20.28
N PRO A 269 -20.03 0.55 -21.21
CA PRO A 269 -20.06 1.97 -20.91
C PRO A 269 -21.51 2.39 -20.65
N ASP A 270 -21.74 2.92 -19.46
CA ASP A 270 -23.05 3.37 -18.99
C ASP A 270 -22.86 4.64 -18.16
N PRO A 271 -23.60 5.75 -18.44
CA PRO A 271 -23.53 6.96 -17.62
C PRO A 271 -23.94 6.73 -16.17
N ASP A 272 -24.79 5.73 -15.90
CA ASP A 272 -25.27 5.39 -14.56
C ASP A 272 -24.42 4.31 -13.85
N LEU A 273 -23.34 3.86 -14.50
CA LEU A 273 -22.41 2.89 -13.90
C LEU A 273 -21.83 3.43 -12.60
N VAL A 274 -22.00 2.69 -11.53
CA VAL A 274 -21.37 2.94 -10.22
C VAL A 274 -20.31 1.87 -9.95
N LEU A 275 -19.07 2.32 -9.85
CA LEU A 275 -17.91 1.47 -9.59
C LEU A 275 -17.84 1.03 -8.12
N GLY A 276 -17.04 0.01 -7.81
CA GLY A 276 -16.82 -0.48 -6.44
C GLY A 276 -17.93 -1.35 -5.86
N ARG A 277 -19.08 -1.52 -6.54
CA ARG A 277 -20.18 -2.35 -6.04
C ARG A 277 -19.81 -3.84 -5.98
N GLY A 278 -19.00 -4.35 -6.91
CA GLY A 278 -18.48 -5.71 -6.86
C GLY A 278 -17.57 -5.94 -5.66
N LEU A 279 -16.72 -4.95 -5.36
CA LEU A 279 -15.88 -4.96 -4.16
C LEU A 279 -16.73 -4.93 -2.88
N GLU A 280 -17.73 -4.05 -2.80
CA GLU A 280 -18.63 -3.98 -1.64
C GLU A 280 -19.39 -5.31 -1.43
N ALA A 281 -19.84 -5.95 -2.52
CA ALA A 281 -20.48 -7.24 -2.44
C ALA A 281 -19.52 -8.32 -1.91
N ALA A 282 -18.29 -8.36 -2.40
CA ALA A 282 -17.25 -9.28 -1.90
C ALA A 282 -16.97 -9.04 -0.41
N TRP A 283 -16.84 -7.79 -0.04
CA TRP A 283 -16.57 -7.39 1.36
C TRP A 283 -17.69 -7.88 2.29
N ARG A 284 -18.95 -7.60 1.95
CA ARG A 284 -20.10 -8.02 2.77
C ARG A 284 -20.26 -9.54 2.88
N HIS A 285 -19.95 -10.29 1.81
CA HIS A 285 -19.99 -11.75 1.85
C HIS A 285 -18.93 -12.35 2.77
N LEU A 286 -17.76 -11.72 2.84
CA LEU A 286 -16.63 -12.28 3.55
C LEU A 286 -16.51 -11.77 4.99
N THR A 287 -16.96 -10.55 5.26
CA THR A 287 -16.83 -9.91 6.59
C THR A 287 -18.17 -9.65 7.27
N GLY A 288 -19.28 -9.64 6.54
CA GLY A 288 -20.62 -9.25 7.03
C GLY A 288 -20.89 -7.75 6.97
N ASP A 289 -19.85 -6.92 6.80
CA ASP A 289 -19.94 -5.45 6.83
C ASP A 289 -19.55 -4.82 5.49
N ALA A 290 -19.85 -3.54 5.30
CA ALA A 290 -19.31 -2.76 4.20
C ALA A 290 -17.85 -2.32 4.52
N PRO A 291 -17.06 -1.90 3.49
CA PRO A 291 -15.81 -1.19 3.75
C PRO A 291 -16.01 0.03 4.66
N ALA A 292 -15.02 0.34 5.48
CA ALA A 292 -15.05 1.53 6.35
C ALA A 292 -14.63 2.79 5.60
N GLY A 293 -13.58 2.70 4.79
CA GLY A 293 -13.03 3.87 4.11
C GLY A 293 -12.32 3.54 2.80
N TRP A 294 -12.04 4.61 2.04
CA TRP A 294 -11.28 4.55 0.80
C TRP A 294 -10.38 5.78 0.63
N GLY A 295 -9.38 5.66 -0.23
CA GLY A 295 -8.47 6.74 -0.55
C GLY A 295 -7.60 6.42 -1.75
N THR A 296 -6.67 7.31 -2.08
CA THR A 296 -5.66 7.10 -3.15
C THR A 296 -4.25 6.87 -2.58
N ALA A 297 -4.09 7.09 -1.29
CA ALA A 297 -2.88 6.90 -0.51
C ALA A 297 -3.25 6.56 0.94
N GLU A 298 -2.26 6.21 1.76
CA GLU A 298 -2.41 6.01 3.20
C GLU A 298 -1.90 7.25 3.96
N PRO A 299 -2.56 7.69 5.05
CA PRO A 299 -3.72 7.07 5.69
C PRO A 299 -4.97 7.12 4.81
N ILE A 300 -5.77 6.04 4.83
CA ILE A 300 -7.04 5.98 4.11
C ILE A 300 -8.04 6.90 4.82
N ASN A 301 -8.50 7.93 4.14
CA ASN A 301 -9.03 9.11 4.79
C ASN A 301 -10.53 9.35 4.56
N LEU A 302 -11.12 8.87 3.47
CA LEU A 302 -12.52 9.13 3.12
C LEU A 302 -13.44 7.98 3.55
N PRO A 303 -14.66 8.26 4.04
CA PRO A 303 -15.63 7.21 4.32
C PRO A 303 -16.05 6.51 3.03
N TRP A 304 -16.37 5.21 3.12
CA TRP A 304 -16.74 4.42 1.95
C TRP A 304 -17.87 5.03 1.14
N SER A 305 -17.62 5.33 -0.13
CA SER A 305 -18.60 5.93 -1.04
C SER A 305 -18.35 5.53 -2.49
N PRO A 306 -19.06 4.50 -3.02
CA PRO A 306 -18.96 4.11 -4.43
C PRO A 306 -19.23 5.24 -5.42
N ARG A 307 -20.09 6.21 -5.05
CA ARG A 307 -20.39 7.37 -5.89
C ARG A 307 -19.21 8.34 -6.01
N GLN A 308 -18.56 8.68 -4.89
CA GLN A 308 -17.39 9.57 -4.90
C GLN A 308 -16.21 8.91 -5.61
N LEU A 309 -15.98 7.61 -5.35
CA LEU A 309 -14.99 6.81 -6.04
C LEU A 309 -15.23 6.82 -7.56
N THR A 310 -16.49 6.66 -7.99
CA THR A 310 -16.85 6.71 -9.41
C THR A 310 -16.60 8.08 -10.02
N ALA A 311 -16.94 9.16 -9.32
CA ALA A 311 -16.67 10.52 -9.76
C ALA A 311 -15.17 10.74 -9.97
N LEU A 312 -14.33 10.39 -8.98
CA LEU A 312 -12.87 10.48 -9.10
C LEU A 312 -12.33 9.71 -10.31
N ALA A 313 -12.79 8.48 -10.52
CA ALA A 313 -12.34 7.65 -11.65
C ALA A 313 -12.76 8.24 -13.02
N ARG A 314 -13.92 8.90 -13.09
CA ARG A 314 -14.37 9.62 -14.28
C ARG A 314 -13.51 10.85 -14.57
N ASP A 315 -13.20 11.63 -13.54
CA ASP A 315 -12.40 12.85 -13.66
C ASP A 315 -10.95 12.53 -14.12
N ARG A 316 -10.43 11.38 -13.71
CA ARG A 316 -9.09 10.92 -14.09
C ARG A 316 -9.03 10.24 -15.47
N ALA A 317 -10.18 9.83 -16.03
CA ALA A 317 -10.20 9.14 -17.32
C ALA A 317 -9.59 10.02 -18.43
N PRO A 318 -8.81 9.47 -19.38
CA PRO A 318 -8.61 8.04 -19.66
C PRO A 318 -7.55 7.32 -18.80
N HIS A 319 -6.87 8.04 -17.91
CA HIS A 319 -5.83 7.46 -17.06
C HIS A 319 -6.43 6.47 -16.05
N PRO A 320 -5.74 5.36 -15.75
CA PRO A 320 -6.17 4.44 -14.70
C PRO A 320 -6.23 5.12 -13.33
N SER A 321 -7.20 4.71 -12.52
CA SER A 321 -7.27 5.10 -11.11
C SER A 321 -6.90 3.92 -10.22
N HIS A 322 -5.98 4.16 -9.27
CA HIS A 322 -5.59 3.22 -8.23
C HIS A 322 -6.17 3.70 -6.90
N LEU A 323 -6.89 2.84 -6.24
CA LEU A 323 -7.66 3.16 -5.04
C LEU A 323 -7.38 2.13 -3.97
N LEU A 324 -7.35 2.58 -2.74
CA LEU A 324 -7.16 1.78 -1.54
C LEU A 324 -8.46 1.77 -0.74
N VAL A 325 -8.78 0.64 -0.15
CA VAL A 325 -10.02 0.46 0.62
C VAL A 325 -9.69 -0.33 1.88
N VAL A 326 -10.22 0.09 3.02
CA VAL A 326 -9.97 -0.56 4.32
C VAL A 326 -11.28 -0.85 5.04
N GLY A 327 -11.25 -1.90 5.86
CA GLY A 327 -12.36 -2.33 6.72
C GLY A 327 -12.28 -1.77 8.13
N HIS A 328 -13.17 -2.25 8.99
CA HIS A 328 -13.13 -1.98 10.41
C HIS A 328 -11.96 -2.71 11.09
N PRO A 329 -11.32 -2.14 12.13
CA PRO A 329 -10.18 -2.73 12.81
C PRO A 329 -10.47 -4.10 13.44
N ASP A 330 -11.71 -4.36 13.86
CA ASP A 330 -12.12 -5.64 14.45
C ASP A 330 -12.11 -6.82 13.45
N ARG A 331 -12.14 -6.51 12.16
CA ARG A 331 -12.10 -7.47 11.03
C ARG A 331 -11.13 -6.95 9.98
N PRO A 332 -9.83 -7.11 10.20
CA PRO A 332 -8.81 -6.56 9.32
C PRO A 332 -9.02 -7.02 7.87
N ALA A 333 -9.32 -6.05 7.02
CA ALA A 333 -9.47 -6.28 5.59
C ALA A 333 -8.98 -5.04 4.84
N LEU A 334 -8.30 -5.28 3.73
CA LEU A 334 -7.75 -4.24 2.88
C LEU A 334 -7.88 -4.65 1.42
N ALA A 335 -8.24 -3.70 0.56
CA ALA A 335 -8.27 -3.95 -0.87
C ALA A 335 -7.56 -2.86 -1.66
N THR A 336 -6.99 -3.28 -2.78
CA THR A 336 -6.61 -2.41 -3.88
C THR A 336 -7.64 -2.54 -5.00
N LEU A 337 -8.03 -1.43 -5.59
CA LEU A 337 -8.95 -1.37 -6.72
C LEU A 337 -8.32 -0.53 -7.83
N ARG A 338 -8.06 -1.17 -8.97
CA ARG A 338 -7.64 -0.50 -10.20
C ARG A 338 -8.83 -0.38 -11.13
N VAL A 339 -9.11 0.84 -11.58
CA VAL A 339 -10.17 1.13 -12.56
C VAL A 339 -9.52 1.60 -13.85
N GLU A 340 -9.90 0.99 -14.95
CA GLU A 340 -9.35 1.30 -16.28
C GLU A 340 -10.45 1.39 -17.33
N ARG A 341 -10.39 2.43 -18.17
CA ARG A 341 -11.21 2.53 -19.35
C ARG A 341 -10.63 1.64 -20.45
N THR A 342 -11.44 0.73 -20.97
CA THR A 342 -11.10 -0.13 -22.11
C THR A 342 -11.84 0.31 -23.39
N ARG A 343 -11.52 -0.32 -24.51
CA ARG A 343 -12.24 -0.07 -25.77
C ARG A 343 -13.72 -0.45 -25.71
N THR A 344 -14.07 -1.41 -24.87
CA THR A 344 -15.42 -2.00 -24.78
C THR A 344 -16.17 -1.62 -23.50
N GLY A 345 -15.59 -0.79 -22.64
CA GLY A 345 -16.21 -0.41 -21.39
C GLY A 345 -15.21 -0.08 -20.28
N VAL A 346 -15.54 -0.45 -19.07
CA VAL A 346 -14.73 -0.20 -17.87
C VAL A 346 -14.36 -1.52 -17.21
N ALA A 347 -13.07 -1.74 -17.00
CA ALA A 347 -12.55 -2.86 -16.23
C ALA A 347 -12.25 -2.41 -14.81
N GLN A 348 -12.54 -3.27 -13.84
CA GLN A 348 -12.11 -3.13 -12.46
C GLN A 348 -11.30 -4.38 -12.07
N GLU A 349 -10.12 -4.16 -11.54
CA GLU A 349 -9.26 -5.20 -10.95
C GLU A 349 -9.22 -4.97 -9.44
N VAL A 350 -9.61 -5.98 -8.70
CA VAL A 350 -9.70 -5.94 -7.23
C VAL A 350 -8.81 -7.01 -6.65
N THR A 351 -8.03 -6.65 -5.64
CA THR A 351 -7.38 -7.59 -4.74
C THR A 351 -7.83 -7.25 -3.32
N LEU A 352 -8.64 -8.13 -2.73
CA LEU A 352 -9.15 -8.03 -1.36
C LEU A 352 -8.44 -9.04 -0.48
N ALA A 353 -7.73 -8.58 0.54
CA ALA A 353 -7.09 -9.41 1.55
C ALA A 353 -7.85 -9.30 2.88
N LEU A 354 -8.08 -10.44 3.54
CA LEU A 354 -8.65 -10.55 4.87
C LEU A 354 -7.62 -11.13 5.82
N GLY A 355 -7.39 -10.48 6.95
CA GLY A 355 -6.58 -10.99 8.04
C GLY A 355 -7.39 -11.94 8.93
N LEU A 356 -6.83 -13.10 9.23
CA LEU A 356 -7.45 -14.13 10.05
C LEU A 356 -6.54 -14.39 11.28
N ALA A 357 -7.06 -14.13 12.47
CA ALA A 357 -6.35 -14.43 13.71
C ALA A 357 -6.04 -15.93 13.84
N ALA A 358 -5.06 -16.25 14.68
CA ALA A 358 -4.68 -17.63 14.96
C ALA A 358 -5.91 -18.47 15.38
N GLY A 359 -6.11 -19.60 14.70
CA GLY A 359 -7.24 -20.50 14.93
C GLY A 359 -8.59 -20.05 14.37
N ALA A 360 -8.70 -18.83 13.83
CA ALA A 360 -9.94 -18.39 13.18
C ALA A 360 -10.20 -19.19 11.89
N PRO A 361 -11.43 -19.67 11.63
CA PRO A 361 -11.75 -20.38 10.41
C PRO A 361 -11.73 -19.40 9.21
N ALA A 362 -11.13 -19.84 8.09
CA ALA A 362 -11.26 -19.10 6.84
C ALA A 362 -12.68 -19.26 6.28
N PRO A 363 -13.31 -18.19 5.76
CA PRO A 363 -14.71 -18.22 5.26
C PRO A 363 -14.80 -18.88 3.87
N LEU A 364 -14.27 -20.11 3.72
CA LEU A 364 -14.22 -20.80 2.42
C LEU A 364 -15.59 -21.14 1.86
N ASP A 365 -16.57 -21.42 2.73
CA ASP A 365 -17.92 -21.70 2.32
C ASP A 365 -18.64 -20.49 1.71
N ALA A 366 -18.14 -19.28 1.95
CA ALA A 366 -18.68 -18.05 1.37
C ALA A 366 -18.18 -17.79 -0.07
N ILE A 367 -17.16 -18.52 -0.55
CA ILE A 367 -16.48 -18.23 -1.81
C ILE A 367 -17.35 -18.54 -3.02
N GLU A 368 -18.00 -19.71 -3.07
CA GLU A 368 -18.86 -20.08 -4.20
C GLU A 368 -20.12 -19.19 -4.27
N PRO A 369 -20.83 -18.89 -3.15
CA PRO A 369 -21.90 -17.89 -3.14
C PRO A 369 -21.43 -16.48 -3.58
N LEU A 370 -20.24 -16.06 -3.19
CA LEU A 370 -19.67 -14.80 -3.66
C LEU A 370 -19.46 -14.82 -5.18
N ALA A 371 -18.86 -15.90 -5.71
CA ALA A 371 -18.65 -16.06 -7.14
C ALA A 371 -19.99 -15.99 -7.91
N GLU A 372 -21.05 -16.64 -7.42
CA GLU A 372 -22.40 -16.57 -8.00
C GLU A 372 -22.92 -15.13 -8.08
N VAL A 373 -22.78 -14.36 -7.01
CA VAL A 373 -23.19 -12.94 -6.96
C VAL A 373 -22.38 -12.09 -7.95
N LEU A 374 -21.06 -12.28 -8.00
CA LEU A 374 -20.18 -11.52 -8.91
C LEU A 374 -20.47 -11.84 -10.37
N VAL A 375 -20.76 -13.12 -10.69
CA VAL A 375 -21.17 -13.56 -12.04
C VAL A 375 -22.52 -12.95 -12.41
N GLY A 376 -23.52 -13.06 -11.53
CA GLY A 376 -24.88 -12.68 -11.85
C GLY A 376 -25.13 -11.17 -11.87
N ARG A 377 -24.33 -10.36 -11.15
CA ARG A 377 -24.64 -8.94 -10.94
C ARG A 377 -23.50 -7.98 -11.27
N HIS A 378 -22.25 -8.44 -11.31
CA HIS A 378 -21.08 -7.56 -11.38
C HIS A 378 -20.15 -7.83 -12.57
N GLY A 379 -20.61 -8.61 -13.56
CA GLY A 379 -19.85 -8.83 -14.80
C GLY A 379 -18.47 -9.46 -14.58
N LEU A 380 -18.41 -10.48 -13.69
CA LEU A 380 -17.18 -11.18 -13.37
C LEU A 380 -16.52 -11.76 -14.62
N ARG A 381 -15.22 -11.50 -14.79
CA ARG A 381 -14.37 -12.11 -15.81
C ARG A 381 -13.55 -13.27 -15.23
N THR A 382 -12.85 -13.00 -14.15
CA THR A 382 -12.04 -13.99 -13.44
C THR A 382 -12.05 -13.70 -11.95
N MET A 383 -11.95 -14.75 -11.12
CA MET A 383 -11.70 -14.64 -9.70
C MET A 383 -10.76 -15.77 -9.27
N LEU A 384 -9.68 -15.43 -8.57
CA LEU A 384 -8.75 -16.36 -7.93
C LEU A 384 -8.80 -16.14 -6.43
N VAL A 385 -8.89 -17.23 -5.67
CA VAL A 385 -8.85 -17.20 -4.21
C VAL A 385 -7.63 -17.98 -3.74
N THR A 386 -6.86 -17.37 -2.83
CA THR A 386 -5.70 -17.99 -2.20
C THR A 386 -5.72 -17.81 -0.70
N LEU A 387 -5.10 -18.72 0.02
CA LEU A 387 -4.92 -18.67 1.47
C LEU A 387 -3.44 -18.94 1.78
N HIS A 388 -2.86 -18.20 2.73
CA HIS A 388 -1.49 -18.46 3.16
C HIS A 388 -1.26 -18.06 4.63
N PRO A 389 -0.27 -18.67 5.30
CA PRO A 389 0.22 -18.20 6.59
C PRO A 389 0.84 -16.82 6.41
N ALA A 390 0.27 -15.82 7.06
CA ALA A 390 0.74 -14.44 7.03
C ALA A 390 0.07 -13.66 8.17
N ARG A 391 0.56 -12.47 8.47
CA ARG A 391 0.08 -11.63 9.57
C ARG A 391 -1.38 -11.20 9.38
N ALA A 392 -2.17 -11.35 10.42
CA ALA A 392 -3.57 -10.94 10.42
C ALA A 392 -3.75 -9.40 10.34
N ASP A 393 -2.74 -8.62 10.69
CA ASP A 393 -2.75 -7.15 10.58
C ASP A 393 -2.52 -6.63 9.15
N LEU A 394 -2.39 -7.52 8.16
CA LEU A 394 -2.21 -7.21 6.74
C LEU A 394 -0.95 -6.39 6.45
N THR A 395 0.10 -6.59 7.25
CA THR A 395 1.43 -6.04 7.00
C THR A 395 2.39 -7.14 6.54
N VAL A 396 3.39 -6.75 5.75
CA VAL A 396 4.43 -7.64 5.22
C VAL A 396 5.73 -7.40 5.99
N PRO A 397 6.23 -8.39 6.71
CA PRO A 397 7.48 -8.27 7.47
C PRO A 397 8.72 -8.52 6.59
N ALA A 398 9.89 -8.11 7.09
CA ALA A 398 11.18 -8.26 6.41
C ALA A 398 11.78 -9.67 6.60
N HIS A 399 10.98 -10.71 6.38
CA HIS A 399 11.43 -12.10 6.48
C HIS A 399 10.66 -12.98 5.49
N LEU A 400 11.10 -14.22 5.32
CA LEU A 400 10.50 -15.16 4.38
C LEU A 400 9.06 -15.51 4.80
N GLU A 401 8.10 -15.17 3.98
CA GLU A 401 6.71 -15.64 4.11
C GLU A 401 6.48 -16.89 3.24
N HIS A 402 5.63 -17.78 3.71
CA HIS A 402 5.22 -18.94 2.92
C HIS A 402 4.42 -18.51 1.69
N PRO A 403 4.58 -19.16 0.54
CA PRO A 403 3.79 -18.83 -0.63
C PRO A 403 2.30 -19.12 -0.37
N PRO A 404 1.38 -18.31 -0.97
CA PRO A 404 -0.05 -18.59 -0.90
C PRO A 404 -0.39 -19.89 -1.61
N ALA A 405 -1.39 -20.63 -1.10
CA ALA A 405 -1.95 -21.81 -1.77
C ALA A 405 -3.30 -21.47 -2.42
N PRO A 406 -3.55 -21.89 -3.66
CA PRO A 406 -4.81 -21.65 -4.34
C PRO A 406 -5.95 -22.47 -3.71
N VAL A 407 -7.11 -21.82 -3.58
CA VAL A 407 -8.36 -22.41 -3.08
C VAL A 407 -9.31 -22.70 -4.25
N SER A 408 -9.53 -21.69 -5.10
CA SER A 408 -10.45 -21.80 -6.23
C SER A 408 -10.16 -20.77 -7.31
N PHE A 409 -10.65 -21.07 -8.51
CA PHE A 409 -10.67 -20.14 -9.65
C PHE A 409 -12.06 -20.11 -10.28
N THR A 410 -12.54 -18.92 -10.64
CA THR A 410 -13.81 -18.76 -11.39
C THR A 410 -13.52 -18.10 -12.72
N LEU A 411 -14.00 -18.72 -13.80
CA LEU A 411 -13.98 -18.17 -15.15
C LEU A 411 -15.37 -17.64 -15.49
N GLY A 412 -15.49 -16.35 -15.78
CA GLY A 412 -16.77 -15.70 -16.07
C GLY A 412 -17.39 -16.15 -17.39
N ALA A 413 -18.71 -15.96 -17.53
CA ALA A 413 -19.50 -16.47 -18.65
C ALA A 413 -18.97 -16.03 -20.03
N ALA A 414 -18.50 -14.78 -20.17
CA ALA A 414 -17.95 -14.28 -21.42
C ALA A 414 -16.64 -15.00 -21.82
N ASP A 415 -15.80 -15.35 -20.84
CA ASP A 415 -14.57 -16.06 -21.09
C ASP A 415 -14.81 -17.56 -21.30
N VAL A 416 -15.79 -18.17 -20.60
CA VAL A 416 -16.27 -19.54 -20.88
C VAL A 416 -16.76 -19.66 -22.30
N ARG A 417 -17.53 -18.66 -22.80
CA ARG A 417 -17.99 -18.62 -24.19
C ARG A 417 -16.83 -18.54 -25.19
N ALA A 418 -15.82 -17.72 -24.88
CA ALA A 418 -14.65 -17.54 -25.74
C ALA A 418 -13.78 -18.81 -25.84
N VAL A 419 -13.70 -19.60 -24.78
CA VAL A 419 -12.96 -20.86 -24.68
C VAL A 419 -13.79 -22.04 -25.26
N GLY A 420 -15.11 -21.95 -25.18
CA GLY A 420 -16.05 -23.02 -25.49
C GLY A 420 -16.40 -23.85 -24.25
N ILE A 421 -17.69 -23.95 -23.95
CA ILE A 421 -18.22 -24.55 -22.70
C ILE A 421 -17.79 -26.01 -22.54
N ASP A 422 -17.81 -26.81 -23.63
CA ASP A 422 -17.44 -28.21 -23.59
C ASP A 422 -15.95 -28.40 -23.32
N HIS A 423 -15.10 -27.50 -23.82
CA HIS A 423 -13.67 -27.51 -23.55
C HIS A 423 -13.41 -27.09 -22.11
N ALA A 424 -14.00 -25.99 -21.65
CA ALA A 424 -13.86 -25.49 -20.29
C ALA A 424 -14.34 -26.48 -19.21
N ARG A 425 -15.33 -27.33 -19.52
CA ARG A 425 -15.81 -28.41 -18.63
C ARG A 425 -14.86 -29.63 -18.59
N ARG A 426 -14.10 -29.90 -19.64
CA ARG A 426 -13.15 -31.01 -19.72
C ARG A 426 -11.80 -30.66 -19.15
N THR A 427 -11.79 -30.23 -17.90
CA THR A 427 -10.60 -29.80 -17.16
C THR A 427 -9.68 -30.97 -16.79
N PRO A 428 -8.34 -30.75 -16.69
CA PRO A 428 -7.42 -31.76 -16.15
C PRO A 428 -7.54 -31.97 -14.63
N LEU A 429 -8.39 -31.17 -13.95
CA LEU A 429 -8.58 -31.27 -12.51
C LEU A 429 -9.38 -32.51 -12.11
N PRO A 430 -9.19 -33.04 -10.86
CA PRO A 430 -9.90 -34.21 -10.38
C PRO A 430 -11.42 -33.98 -10.20
N HIS A 431 -11.82 -32.74 -9.98
CA HIS A 431 -13.21 -32.36 -9.77
C HIS A 431 -13.80 -31.59 -10.95
N ARG A 432 -15.04 -31.87 -11.28
CA ARG A 432 -15.76 -31.11 -12.30
C ARG A 432 -16.05 -29.69 -11.79
N PRO A 433 -15.95 -28.67 -12.66
CA PRO A 433 -16.29 -27.30 -12.27
C PRO A 433 -17.79 -27.17 -12.02
N THR A 434 -18.15 -26.36 -11.02
CA THR A 434 -19.53 -25.97 -10.72
C THR A 434 -19.98 -24.88 -11.70
N PRO A 435 -21.09 -25.05 -12.43
CA PRO A 435 -21.65 -23.98 -13.25
C PRO A 435 -22.32 -22.93 -12.37
N LEU A 436 -22.06 -21.64 -12.63
CA LEU A 436 -22.63 -20.50 -11.92
C LEU A 436 -23.36 -19.57 -12.88
N GLY A 437 -24.41 -18.89 -12.39
CA GLY A 437 -25.21 -17.97 -13.17
C GLY A 437 -26.24 -18.64 -14.09
N PRO A 438 -26.71 -17.96 -15.16
CA PRO A 438 -27.74 -18.47 -16.05
C PRO A 438 -27.29 -19.73 -16.78
N VAL A 439 -28.21 -20.72 -16.89
CA VAL A 439 -27.94 -22.02 -17.56
C VAL A 439 -27.51 -21.84 -19.03
N THR A 440 -28.03 -20.80 -19.69
CA THR A 440 -27.75 -20.50 -21.10
C THR A 440 -26.33 -19.88 -21.31
N GLU A 441 -25.79 -19.22 -20.27
CA GLU A 441 -24.49 -18.58 -20.30
C GLU A 441 -23.76 -18.78 -18.97
N PRO A 442 -23.39 -20.01 -18.60
CA PRO A 442 -22.79 -20.27 -17.30
C PRO A 442 -21.34 -19.79 -17.24
N ALA A 443 -20.96 -19.24 -16.09
CA ALA A 443 -19.58 -19.21 -15.63
C ALA A 443 -19.21 -20.57 -15.05
N LEU A 444 -17.91 -20.83 -14.85
CA LEU A 444 -17.42 -22.08 -14.27
C LEU A 444 -16.52 -21.79 -13.07
N HIS A 445 -16.81 -22.44 -11.96
CA HIS A 445 -16.04 -22.37 -10.71
C HIS A 445 -15.27 -23.67 -10.50
N TYR A 446 -13.93 -23.56 -10.43
CA TYR A 446 -13.01 -24.68 -10.25
C TYR A 446 -12.47 -24.63 -8.82
N ARG A 447 -12.52 -25.77 -8.12
CA ARG A 447 -11.96 -25.90 -6.77
C ARG A 447 -10.62 -26.63 -6.84
N PHE A 448 -9.62 -26.14 -6.08
CA PHE A 448 -8.30 -26.76 -5.98
C PHE A 448 -8.09 -27.43 -4.62
N GLY A 449 -8.59 -26.84 -3.53
CA GLY A 449 -8.43 -27.36 -2.19
C GLY A 449 -8.89 -26.38 -1.10
N ASP A 450 -8.37 -26.56 0.08
CA ASP A 450 -8.64 -25.73 1.26
C ASP A 450 -7.59 -24.63 1.51
N GLY A 451 -6.62 -24.49 0.61
CA GLY A 451 -5.53 -23.52 0.74
C GLY A 451 -4.41 -23.94 1.71
N ALA A 452 -4.32 -25.23 2.04
CA ALA A 452 -3.25 -25.73 2.93
C ALA A 452 -1.96 -26.12 2.17
N ASP A 453 -2.08 -26.52 0.90
CA ASP A 453 -0.96 -27.06 0.12
C ASP A 453 -0.58 -26.15 -1.08
N PRO A 454 0.59 -25.48 -1.03
CA PRO A 454 1.08 -24.68 -2.15
C PRO A 454 1.34 -25.51 -3.44
N ALA A 455 1.51 -26.82 -3.36
CA ALA A 455 1.70 -27.69 -4.54
C ALA A 455 0.48 -27.65 -5.49
N THR A 456 -0.69 -27.24 -5.01
CA THR A 456 -1.89 -27.02 -5.84
C THR A 456 -1.73 -25.94 -6.93
N TRP A 457 -0.64 -25.16 -6.93
CA TRP A 457 -0.30 -24.29 -8.06
C TRP A 457 -0.08 -25.06 -9.37
N ALA A 458 0.38 -26.32 -9.30
CA ALA A 458 0.48 -27.17 -10.47
C ALA A 458 -0.89 -27.40 -11.15
N ASP A 459 -1.95 -27.51 -10.37
CA ASP A 459 -3.33 -27.61 -10.88
C ASP A 459 -3.78 -26.33 -11.57
N VAL A 460 -3.46 -25.17 -10.99
CA VAL A 460 -3.74 -23.85 -11.60
C VAL A 460 -3.02 -23.71 -12.94
N GLU A 461 -1.73 -24.08 -13.00
CA GLU A 461 -0.95 -24.06 -14.23
C GLU A 461 -1.53 -25.02 -15.28
N GLY A 462 -1.88 -26.24 -14.87
CA GLY A 462 -2.54 -27.24 -15.72
C GLY A 462 -3.86 -26.73 -16.29
N LEU A 463 -4.72 -26.14 -15.44
CA LEU A 463 -5.95 -25.52 -15.87
C LEU A 463 -5.73 -24.34 -16.82
N THR A 464 -4.80 -23.45 -16.50
CA THR A 464 -4.49 -22.27 -17.32
C THR A 464 -4.02 -22.68 -18.71
N ARG A 465 -3.11 -23.67 -18.79
CA ARG A 465 -2.61 -24.23 -20.06
C ARG A 465 -3.74 -24.87 -20.85
N HIS A 466 -4.63 -25.63 -20.19
CA HIS A 466 -5.78 -26.25 -20.82
C HIS A 466 -6.72 -25.20 -21.42
N LEU A 467 -7.09 -24.17 -20.66
CA LEU A 467 -8.00 -23.11 -21.12
C LEU A 467 -7.39 -22.26 -22.25
N ALA A 468 -6.06 -22.07 -22.25
CA ALA A 468 -5.36 -21.33 -23.30
C ALA A 468 -5.33 -22.08 -24.64
N ALA A 469 -5.25 -23.43 -24.62
CA ALA A 469 -5.16 -24.25 -25.82
C ALA A 469 -6.40 -24.18 -26.74
N ALA A 470 -7.53 -23.68 -26.21
CA ALA A 470 -8.75 -23.48 -27.03
C ALA A 470 -8.77 -22.16 -27.80
N ARG A 471 -7.82 -21.25 -27.53
CA ARG A 471 -7.76 -19.92 -28.17
C ARG A 471 -6.81 -19.88 -29.39
N THR A 472 -6.13 -21.00 -29.66
CA THR A 472 -5.30 -21.22 -30.83
C THR A 472 -6.06 -22.01 -31.87
#